data_dcb305db156e8b9c84834adc3757ce2c
#
_entry.id   dcb305db156e8b9c84834adc3757ce2c
#
_cell.length_a   1.000
_cell.length_b   1.000
_cell.length_c   1.000
_cell.angle_alpha   90.00
_cell.angle_beta   90.00
_cell.angle_gamma   90.00
#
_symmetry.space_group_name_H-M   'P 1'
#
loop_
_entity.id
_entity.type
_entity.pdbx_description
1 polymer ?
#
loop_
_entity_poly.entity_id
_entity_poly.type
_entity_poly.pdbx_seq_one_letter_code
_entity_poly.pdbx_strand_id
1 'polypeptide(L)'
;MKKVFALILAAAMLALCLASCGGKQTVKVIDINLTEVEYAYGVDKAQPELLEKVNAFIDKIMKDGTFNKVCNNYFGDGTPNPVTSAELDPSKDQLVVATNAGFEPFEYMDGDKYVGIDMEIAKLLADELGMELVINNMDFDAVCLSVGQHKCDIAMAGLTVKPDREEYVTFSKSYYSASQKIIVKADDTTFDA
;
A
#
# COMPACT_ATOMS: atom_id res chain seq x y z
N MET A 1 -41.71 -43.23 -15.39
CA MET A 1 -40.58 -43.61 -14.53
C MET A 1 -39.26 -42.99 -14.99
N LYS A 2 -38.86 -43.09 -16.27
CA LYS A 2 -37.56 -42.50 -16.73
C LYS A 2 -37.44 -40.97 -16.54
N LYS A 3 -38.50 -40.17 -16.67
CA LYS A 3 -38.49 -38.72 -16.53
C LYS A 3 -38.38 -38.25 -15.07
N VAL A 4 -38.92 -39.03 -14.11
CA VAL A 4 -38.85 -38.74 -12.69
C VAL A 4 -37.45 -39.05 -12.15
N PHE A 5 -36.82 -40.11 -12.63
CA PHE A 5 -35.43 -40.45 -12.29
C PHE A 5 -34.44 -39.39 -12.79
N ALA A 6 -34.63 -38.81 -13.98
CA ALA A 6 -33.78 -37.74 -14.51
C ALA A 6 -33.91 -36.43 -13.70
N LEU A 7 -35.11 -36.11 -13.20
CA LEU A 7 -35.33 -34.94 -12.36
C LEU A 7 -34.69 -35.07 -10.96
N ILE A 8 -34.75 -36.27 -10.37
CA ILE A 8 -34.10 -36.54 -9.08
C ILE A 8 -32.57 -36.48 -9.19
N LEU A 9 -32.01 -37.00 -10.30
CA LEU A 9 -30.57 -36.96 -10.55
C LEU A 9 -30.07 -35.50 -10.76
N ALA A 10 -30.84 -34.68 -11.49
CA ALA A 10 -30.53 -33.27 -11.71
C ALA A 10 -30.62 -32.46 -10.41
N ALA A 11 -31.61 -32.71 -9.55
CA ALA A 11 -31.73 -32.07 -8.25
C ALA A 11 -30.60 -32.48 -7.28
N ALA A 12 -30.14 -33.71 -7.32
CA ALA A 12 -29.01 -34.19 -6.51
C ALA A 12 -27.67 -33.58 -6.97
N MET A 13 -27.45 -33.39 -8.28
CA MET A 13 -26.28 -32.70 -8.82
C MET A 13 -26.29 -31.20 -8.47
N LEU A 14 -27.46 -30.55 -8.50
CA LEU A 14 -27.57 -29.12 -8.08
C LEU A 14 -27.30 -28.95 -6.57
N ALA A 15 -27.74 -29.89 -5.74
CA ALA A 15 -27.48 -29.87 -4.30
C ALA A 15 -25.97 -30.07 -3.95
N LEU A 16 -25.25 -30.88 -4.75
CA LEU A 16 -23.80 -31.06 -4.61
C LEU A 16 -23.00 -29.84 -5.05
N CYS A 17 -23.49 -29.08 -6.04
CA CYS A 17 -22.84 -27.82 -6.44
C CYS A 17 -23.02 -26.71 -5.39
N LEU A 18 -24.08 -26.72 -4.59
CA LEU A 18 -24.31 -25.73 -3.53
C LEU A 18 -23.52 -26.03 -2.24
N ALA A 19 -23.04 -27.26 -2.05
CA ALA A 19 -22.19 -27.64 -0.92
C ALA A 19 -20.71 -27.28 -1.12
N SER A 20 -20.32 -26.84 -2.32
CA SER A 20 -18.95 -26.42 -2.64
C SER A 20 -18.70 -24.91 -2.49
N CYS A 21 -19.64 -24.14 -1.91
CA CYS A 21 -19.36 -22.75 -1.52
C CYS A 21 -18.52 -22.75 -0.26
N GLY A 22 -17.22 -22.50 -0.46
CA GLY A 22 -16.14 -22.48 0.51
C GLY A 22 -16.52 -21.99 1.89
N GLY A 23 -16.38 -22.85 2.87
CA GLY A 23 -16.36 -22.43 4.26
C GLY A 23 -15.32 -21.32 4.39
N LYS A 24 -15.68 -20.19 5.05
CA LYS A 24 -14.73 -19.14 5.39
C LYS A 24 -13.53 -19.81 6.06
N GLN A 25 -12.40 -19.83 5.39
CA GLN A 25 -11.17 -20.27 6.02
C GLN A 25 -10.86 -19.24 7.11
N THR A 26 -11.00 -19.66 8.36
CA THR A 26 -10.57 -18.83 9.49
C THR A 26 -9.07 -18.95 9.63
N VAL A 27 -8.42 -17.83 9.91
CA VAL A 27 -6.97 -17.76 10.17
C VAL A 27 -6.73 -17.30 11.59
N LYS A 28 -5.57 -17.65 12.15
CA LYS A 28 -5.06 -17.09 13.41
C LYS A 28 -3.72 -16.44 13.18
N VAL A 29 -3.46 -15.35 13.89
CA VAL A 29 -2.15 -14.68 13.92
C VAL A 29 -1.36 -15.29 15.07
N ILE A 30 -0.15 -15.72 14.80
CA ILE A 30 0.80 -16.16 15.83
C ILE A 30 1.48 -14.92 16.39
N ASP A 31 1.42 -14.74 17.69
CA ASP A 31 1.96 -13.54 18.36
C ASP A 31 3.49 -13.65 18.58
N ILE A 32 4.18 -13.85 17.47
CA ILE A 32 5.65 -13.82 17.39
C ILE A 32 6.02 -12.74 16.38
N ASN A 33 6.74 -11.71 16.83
CA ASN A 33 7.33 -10.74 15.93
C ASN A 33 8.53 -11.37 15.21
N LEU A 34 8.44 -11.54 13.91
CA LEU A 34 9.54 -12.06 13.09
C LEU A 34 10.60 -11.00 12.87
N THR A 35 10.16 -9.80 12.49
CA THR A 35 11.04 -8.65 12.25
C THR A 35 10.27 -7.37 12.55
N GLU A 36 11.00 -6.34 12.96
CA GLU A 36 10.54 -4.96 12.89
C GLU A 36 11.14 -4.33 11.64
N VAL A 37 10.34 -3.60 10.89
CA VAL A 37 10.74 -2.94 9.65
C VAL A 37 10.31 -1.48 9.68
N GLU A 38 11.18 -0.62 9.17
CA GLU A 38 10.92 0.81 9.05
C GLU A 38 10.53 1.13 7.62
N TYR A 39 9.40 1.86 7.45
CA TYR A 39 8.99 2.39 6.16
C TYR A 39 9.48 3.81 5.99
N ALA A 40 10.04 4.09 4.82
CA ALA A 40 10.52 5.40 4.42
C ALA A 40 10.25 5.63 2.92
N TYR A 41 10.25 6.89 2.50
CA TYR A 41 10.09 7.26 1.11
C TYR A 41 11.44 7.26 0.40
N GLY A 42 11.47 6.74 -0.82
CA GLY A 42 12.68 6.72 -1.64
C GLY A 42 12.75 7.92 -2.57
N VAL A 43 13.65 8.85 -2.33
CA VAL A 43 13.80 10.07 -3.14
C VAL A 43 14.91 9.91 -4.16
N ASP A 44 14.78 10.51 -5.34
CA ASP A 44 15.80 10.54 -6.37
C ASP A 44 17.11 11.12 -5.83
N LYS A 45 18.21 10.39 -6.01
CA LYS A 45 19.55 10.79 -5.57
C LYS A 45 20.03 12.10 -6.20
N ALA A 46 19.50 12.44 -7.39
CA ALA A 46 19.79 13.71 -8.05
C ALA A 46 19.02 14.90 -7.45
N GLN A 47 18.09 14.64 -6.51
CA GLN A 47 17.23 15.66 -5.89
C GLN A 47 17.43 15.78 -4.37
N PRO A 48 18.64 16.11 -3.87
CA PRO A 48 18.89 16.22 -2.43
C PRO A 48 18.03 17.29 -1.75
N GLU A 49 17.69 18.37 -2.45
CA GLU A 49 16.81 19.42 -1.91
C GLU A 49 15.37 18.92 -1.72
N LEU A 50 14.89 18.02 -2.59
CA LEU A 50 13.60 17.38 -2.39
C LEU A 50 13.64 16.50 -1.14
N LEU A 51 14.71 15.72 -0.94
CA LEU A 51 14.89 14.90 0.26
C LEU A 51 14.83 15.74 1.55
N GLU A 52 15.47 16.89 1.58
CA GLU A 52 15.42 17.82 2.73
C GLU A 52 13.98 18.28 2.99
N LYS A 53 13.24 18.66 1.95
CA LYS A 53 11.84 19.08 2.04
C LYS A 53 10.93 17.93 2.50
N VAL A 54 11.12 16.71 1.98
CA VAL A 54 10.39 15.51 2.41
C VAL A 54 10.64 15.22 3.89
N ASN A 55 11.90 15.30 4.36
CA ASN A 55 12.23 15.08 5.75
C ASN A 55 11.63 16.15 6.68
N ALA A 56 11.66 17.41 6.27
CA ALA A 56 11.03 18.50 7.02
C ALA A 56 9.49 18.33 7.07
N PHE A 57 8.89 17.87 5.98
CA PHE A 57 7.46 17.58 5.91
C PHE A 57 7.08 16.41 6.83
N ILE A 58 7.86 15.31 6.84
CA ILE A 58 7.65 14.19 7.77
C ILE A 58 7.70 14.69 9.22
N ASP A 59 8.73 15.45 9.60
CA ASP A 59 8.84 16.01 10.94
C ASP A 59 7.63 16.89 11.31
N LYS A 60 7.12 17.69 10.36
CA LYS A 60 5.95 18.53 10.53
C LYS A 60 4.70 17.72 10.81
N ILE A 61 4.36 16.77 9.93
CA ILE A 61 3.12 15.98 10.05
C ILE A 61 3.10 15.05 11.26
N MET A 62 4.28 14.57 11.68
CA MET A 62 4.44 13.81 12.93
C MET A 62 4.18 14.69 14.15
N LYS A 63 4.72 15.90 14.15
CA LYS A 63 4.64 16.82 15.29
C LYS A 63 3.24 17.43 15.46
N ASP A 64 2.56 17.78 14.37
CA ASP A 64 1.26 18.46 14.41
C ASP A 64 0.07 17.50 14.47
N GLY A 65 0.33 16.18 14.40
CA GLY A 65 -0.67 15.13 14.47
C GLY A 65 -1.36 14.80 13.14
N THR A 66 -0.98 15.44 12.03
CA THR A 66 -1.53 15.17 10.70
C THR A 66 -1.33 13.71 10.30
N PHE A 67 -0.13 13.14 10.56
CA PHE A 67 0.13 11.73 10.30
C PHE A 67 -0.84 10.80 11.04
N ASN A 68 -1.04 11.03 12.34
CA ASN A 68 -1.96 10.24 13.15
C ASN A 68 -3.41 10.36 12.65
N LYS A 69 -3.80 11.55 12.18
CA LYS A 69 -5.12 11.77 11.58
C LYS A 69 -5.29 10.97 10.28
N VAL A 70 -4.29 10.96 9.40
CA VAL A 70 -4.30 10.13 8.19
C VAL A 70 -4.37 8.65 8.57
N CYS A 71 -3.53 8.16 9.48
CA CYS A 71 -3.58 6.77 9.93
C CYS A 71 -4.95 6.39 10.52
N ASN A 72 -5.61 7.29 11.25
CA ASN A 72 -6.94 7.04 11.82
C ASN A 72 -8.02 6.84 10.74
N ASN A 73 -7.83 7.39 9.53
CA ASN A 73 -8.73 7.15 8.41
C ASN A 73 -8.74 5.68 7.97
N TYR A 74 -7.69 4.90 8.29
CA TYR A 74 -7.49 3.53 7.82
C TYR A 74 -7.46 2.49 8.96
N PHE A 75 -6.97 2.86 10.13
CA PHE A 75 -6.87 1.97 11.29
C PHE A 75 -7.91 2.26 12.37
N GLY A 76 -8.61 3.38 12.27
CA GLY A 76 -9.59 3.85 13.25
C GLY A 76 -10.99 4.05 12.66
N ASP A 77 -11.64 5.10 13.10
CA ASP A 77 -13.02 5.47 12.74
C ASP A 77 -13.11 6.67 11.76
N GLY A 78 -11.98 7.12 11.25
CA GLY A 78 -11.92 8.17 10.24
C GLY A 78 -12.48 7.73 8.89
N THR A 79 -12.42 8.64 7.93
CA THR A 79 -12.87 8.37 6.56
C THR A 79 -11.71 8.60 5.60
N PRO A 80 -11.34 7.61 4.79
CA PRO A 80 -10.34 7.75 3.75
C PRO A 80 -10.63 8.90 2.79
N ASN A 81 -9.58 9.61 2.36
CA ASN A 81 -9.67 10.68 1.36
C ASN A 81 -9.08 10.18 0.03
N PRO A 82 -9.90 9.74 -0.93
CA PRO A 82 -9.39 9.26 -2.21
C PRO A 82 -8.67 10.36 -2.99
N VAL A 83 -7.56 9.98 -3.62
CA VAL A 83 -6.68 10.88 -4.36
C VAL A 83 -6.80 10.64 -5.85
N THR A 84 -6.76 11.72 -6.64
CA THR A 84 -6.71 11.66 -8.09
C THR A 84 -5.33 12.08 -8.57
N SER A 85 -4.75 11.32 -9.51
CA SER A 85 -3.55 11.70 -10.21
C SER A 85 -3.85 12.73 -11.31
N ALA A 86 -3.01 13.76 -11.42
CA ALA A 86 -2.97 14.57 -12.63
C ALA A 86 -2.33 13.79 -13.79
N GLU A 87 -2.52 14.27 -15.02
CA GLU A 87 -1.75 13.80 -16.16
C GLU A 87 -0.34 14.38 -16.11
N LEU A 88 0.66 13.60 -16.55
CA LEU A 88 2.04 14.06 -16.62
C LEU A 88 2.17 15.13 -17.70
N ASP A 89 2.63 16.32 -17.29
CA ASP A 89 2.88 17.47 -18.15
C ASP A 89 4.23 18.12 -17.78
N PRO A 90 5.30 17.89 -18.55
CA PRO A 90 6.63 18.43 -18.24
C PRO A 90 6.73 19.96 -18.21
N SER A 91 5.68 20.68 -18.63
CA SER A 91 5.63 22.14 -18.55
C SER A 91 5.10 22.69 -17.22
N LYS A 92 4.67 21.79 -16.32
CA LYS A 92 4.09 22.13 -15.01
C LYS A 92 5.02 21.71 -13.88
N ASP A 93 4.84 22.39 -12.75
CA ASP A 93 5.47 21.95 -11.50
C ASP A 93 4.68 20.76 -10.92
N GLN A 94 5.22 19.57 -11.08
CA GLN A 94 4.57 18.31 -10.69
C GLN A 94 5.49 17.48 -9.80
N LEU A 95 4.91 16.85 -8.78
CA LEU A 95 5.56 15.79 -8.00
C LEU A 95 5.14 14.44 -8.58
N VAL A 96 6.09 13.75 -9.21
CA VAL A 96 5.84 12.43 -9.83
C VAL A 96 6.18 11.34 -8.84
N VAL A 97 5.15 10.67 -8.33
CA VAL A 97 5.24 9.62 -7.31
C VAL A 97 5.16 8.24 -7.96
N ALA A 98 6.18 7.41 -7.76
CA ALA A 98 6.15 5.99 -8.10
C ALA A 98 5.49 5.20 -6.96
N THR A 99 4.53 4.34 -7.29
CA THR A 99 3.85 3.47 -6.33
C THR A 99 3.47 2.12 -6.93
N ASN A 100 3.06 1.17 -6.05
CA ASN A 100 2.39 -0.07 -6.43
C ASN A 100 1.07 -0.19 -5.66
N ALA A 101 0.00 0.34 -6.25
CA ALA A 101 -1.31 0.49 -5.59
C ALA A 101 -2.05 -0.86 -5.44
N GLY A 102 -1.47 -1.76 -4.68
CA GLY A 102 -1.98 -3.09 -4.32
C GLY A 102 -1.67 -3.49 -2.88
N PHE A 103 -1.27 -2.54 -2.02
CA PHE A 103 -0.87 -2.80 -0.63
C PHE A 103 -1.73 -2.01 0.37
N GLU A 104 -2.97 -2.46 0.59
CA GLU A 104 -3.86 -1.89 1.60
C GLU A 104 -3.29 -2.10 3.02
N PRO A 105 -3.31 -1.08 3.91
CA PRO A 105 -3.97 0.22 3.79
C PRO A 105 -3.04 1.36 3.34
N PHE A 106 -1.84 1.09 2.85
CA PHE A 106 -0.87 2.14 2.50
C PHE A 106 -1.13 2.72 1.10
N GLU A 107 -1.28 1.87 0.09
CA GLU A 107 -1.57 2.28 -1.28
C GLU A 107 -2.41 1.22 -2.00
N TYR A 108 -3.59 1.59 -2.46
CA TYR A 108 -4.48 0.70 -3.20
C TYR A 108 -5.45 1.49 -4.09
N MET A 109 -6.16 0.77 -4.96
CA MET A 109 -7.17 1.35 -5.83
C MET A 109 -8.57 1.12 -5.27
N ASP A 110 -9.40 2.17 -5.27
CA ASP A 110 -10.85 2.07 -5.11
C ASP A 110 -11.51 2.70 -6.36
N GLY A 111 -11.97 1.84 -7.26
CA GLY A 111 -12.40 2.26 -8.59
C GLY A 111 -11.24 2.89 -9.37
N ASP A 112 -11.39 4.16 -9.75
CA ASP A 112 -10.40 4.97 -10.46
C ASP A 112 -9.57 5.88 -9.55
N LYS A 113 -9.73 5.76 -8.23
CA LYS A 113 -9.04 6.59 -7.25
C LYS A 113 -7.94 5.82 -6.55
N TYR A 114 -6.88 6.55 -6.21
CA TYR A 114 -5.85 6.07 -5.30
C TYR A 114 -6.27 6.32 -3.87
N VAL A 115 -6.13 5.33 -3.03
CA VAL A 115 -6.52 5.37 -1.62
C VAL A 115 -5.39 4.79 -0.79
N GLY A 116 -5.23 5.25 0.44
CA GLY A 116 -4.22 4.72 1.35
C GLY A 116 -3.41 5.81 2.03
N ILE A 117 -2.72 5.40 3.09
CA ILE A 117 -1.91 6.30 3.93
C ILE A 117 -0.86 7.03 3.07
N ASP A 118 -0.11 6.29 2.25
CA ASP A 118 0.92 6.86 1.39
C ASP A 118 0.34 7.78 0.31
N MET A 119 -0.83 7.45 -0.20
CA MET A 119 -1.50 8.26 -1.22
C MET A 119 -2.02 9.59 -0.65
N GLU A 120 -2.64 9.59 0.54
CA GLU A 120 -3.03 10.83 1.21
C GLU A 120 -1.81 11.68 1.57
N ILE A 121 -0.73 11.06 2.06
CA ILE A 121 0.51 11.77 2.39
C ILE A 121 1.18 12.32 1.13
N ALA A 122 1.17 11.59 0.00
CA ALA A 122 1.66 12.08 -1.28
C ALA A 122 0.92 13.34 -1.73
N LYS A 123 -0.41 13.36 -1.57
CA LYS A 123 -1.22 14.55 -1.88
C LYS A 123 -0.86 15.72 -0.97
N LEU A 124 -0.75 15.49 0.33
CA LEU A 124 -0.37 16.54 1.29
C LEU A 124 1.04 17.07 1.04
N LEU A 125 1.98 16.20 0.64
CA LEU A 125 3.34 16.60 0.27
C LEU A 125 3.35 17.46 -0.99
N ALA A 126 2.63 17.05 -2.04
CA ALA A 126 2.52 17.82 -3.27
C ALA A 126 1.92 19.21 -3.00
N ASP A 127 0.88 19.30 -2.15
CA ASP A 127 0.27 20.57 -1.75
C ASP A 127 1.25 21.45 -0.97
N GLU A 128 2.04 20.88 -0.05
CA GLU A 128 3.07 21.61 0.71
C GLU A 128 4.16 22.18 -0.21
N LEU A 129 4.49 21.44 -1.27
CA LEU A 129 5.48 21.85 -2.27
C LEU A 129 4.92 22.82 -3.31
N GLY A 130 3.59 23.01 -3.36
CA GLY A 130 2.91 23.80 -4.37
C GLY A 130 2.89 23.14 -5.76
N MET A 131 2.99 21.81 -5.82
CA MET A 131 3.06 21.00 -7.04
C MET A 131 1.75 20.25 -7.31
N GLU A 132 1.47 19.95 -8.58
CA GLU A 132 0.42 18.97 -8.92
C GLU A 132 0.92 17.56 -8.65
N LEU A 133 0.07 16.69 -8.08
CA LEU A 133 0.42 15.30 -7.84
C LEU A 133 0.20 14.44 -9.09
N VAL A 134 1.25 13.77 -9.56
CA VAL A 134 1.18 12.71 -10.57
C VAL A 134 1.54 11.38 -9.91
N ILE A 135 0.65 10.38 -10.01
CA ILE A 135 0.89 9.03 -9.47
C ILE A 135 1.14 8.08 -10.62
N ASN A 136 2.32 7.49 -10.63
CA ASN A 136 2.74 6.48 -11.59
C ASN A 136 2.68 5.10 -10.92
N ASN A 137 1.57 4.39 -11.14
CA ASN A 137 1.33 3.04 -10.60
C ASN A 137 2.02 2.00 -11.49
N MET A 138 2.83 1.14 -10.87
CA MET A 138 3.66 0.15 -11.59
C MET A 138 3.90 -1.09 -10.74
N ASP A 139 4.56 -2.10 -11.32
CA ASP A 139 5.02 -3.27 -10.58
C ASP A 139 5.99 -2.87 -9.47
N PHE A 140 5.85 -3.50 -8.28
CA PHE A 140 6.60 -3.13 -7.08
C PHE A 140 8.12 -3.13 -7.28
N ASP A 141 8.65 -4.11 -8.01
CA ASP A 141 10.09 -4.21 -8.29
C ASP A 141 10.61 -3.05 -9.18
N ALA A 142 9.72 -2.38 -9.90
CA ALA A 142 10.07 -1.24 -10.74
C ALA A 142 10.03 0.10 -9.99
N VAL A 143 9.42 0.17 -8.81
CA VAL A 143 9.17 1.43 -8.08
C VAL A 143 10.47 2.19 -7.79
N CYS A 144 11.41 1.60 -7.04
CA CYS A 144 12.69 2.25 -6.73
C CYS A 144 13.54 2.46 -7.99
N LEU A 145 13.52 1.50 -8.94
CA LEU A 145 14.26 1.60 -10.19
C LEU A 145 13.79 2.80 -11.04
N SER A 146 12.48 3.07 -11.08
CA SER A 146 11.93 4.20 -11.86
C SER A 146 12.42 5.55 -11.32
N VAL A 147 12.56 5.67 -10.00
CA VAL A 147 13.14 6.85 -9.34
C VAL A 147 14.63 6.97 -9.66
N GLY A 148 15.40 5.85 -9.53
CA GLY A 148 16.82 5.83 -9.87
C GLY A 148 17.11 6.10 -11.37
N GLN A 149 16.12 5.93 -12.23
CA GLN A 149 16.17 6.30 -13.67
C GLN A 149 15.64 7.72 -13.94
N HIS A 150 15.37 8.52 -12.92
CA HIS A 150 14.85 9.89 -13.01
C HIS A 150 13.50 10.00 -13.76
N LYS A 151 12.69 8.93 -13.73
CA LYS A 151 11.34 8.91 -14.33
C LYS A 151 10.27 9.35 -13.33
N CYS A 152 10.58 9.23 -12.04
CA CYS A 152 9.76 9.68 -10.92
C CYS A 152 10.68 10.38 -9.92
N ASP A 153 10.13 11.32 -9.14
CA ASP A 153 10.88 12.09 -8.14
C ASP A 153 11.03 11.32 -6.83
N ILE A 154 10.00 10.56 -6.49
CA ILE A 154 9.89 9.89 -5.18
C ILE A 154 9.10 8.60 -5.30
N ALA A 155 9.50 7.59 -4.54
CA ALA A 155 8.82 6.32 -4.36
C ALA A 155 8.06 6.32 -3.03
N MET A 156 6.74 6.09 -3.08
CA MET A 156 5.85 6.00 -1.93
C MET A 156 4.99 4.74 -2.06
N ALA A 157 5.39 3.65 -1.40
CA ALA A 157 4.84 2.31 -1.60
C ALA A 157 5.10 1.38 -0.40
N GLY A 158 4.91 1.85 0.85
CA GLY A 158 5.18 1.08 2.06
C GLY A 158 6.61 0.49 2.07
N LEU A 159 7.59 1.26 1.62
CA LEU A 159 8.93 0.76 1.33
C LEU A 159 9.75 0.51 2.59
N THR A 160 10.09 -0.74 2.86
CA THR A 160 11.12 -1.07 3.86
C THR A 160 12.48 -0.57 3.40
N VAL A 161 13.20 0.11 4.30
CA VAL A 161 14.59 0.51 4.08
C VAL A 161 15.47 -0.75 3.93
N LYS A 162 16.10 -0.90 2.77
CA LYS A 162 16.97 -2.04 2.43
C LYS A 162 18.14 -1.60 1.55
N PRO A 163 19.33 -2.22 1.71
CA PRO A 163 20.53 -1.89 0.93
C PRO A 163 20.34 -2.00 -0.60
N ASP A 164 19.61 -3.02 -1.07
CA ASP A 164 19.33 -3.21 -2.49
C ASP A 164 18.50 -2.08 -3.10
N ARG A 165 17.65 -1.44 -2.33
CA ARG A 165 16.88 -0.27 -2.75
C ARG A 165 17.69 1.03 -2.68
N GLU A 166 18.62 1.11 -1.73
CA GLU A 166 19.54 2.25 -1.62
C GLU A 166 20.47 2.39 -2.83
N GLU A 167 20.57 1.38 -3.68
CA GLU A 167 21.25 1.52 -4.97
C GLU A 167 20.56 2.53 -5.90
N TYR A 168 19.24 2.64 -5.81
CA TYR A 168 18.41 3.46 -6.69
C TYR A 168 17.95 4.79 -6.07
N VAL A 169 17.70 4.80 -4.77
CA VAL A 169 17.09 5.95 -4.07
C VAL A 169 17.91 6.35 -2.85
N THR A 170 17.69 7.57 -2.36
CA THR A 170 18.05 7.97 -1.00
C THR A 170 16.79 7.94 -0.14
N PHE A 171 16.79 7.17 0.94
CA PHE A 171 15.65 7.11 1.82
C PHE A 171 15.49 8.35 2.68
N SER A 172 14.25 8.76 2.88
CA SER A 172 13.86 9.76 3.87
C SER A 172 14.00 9.22 5.29
N LYS A 173 13.70 10.03 6.29
CA LYS A 173 13.38 9.56 7.64
C LYS A 173 12.24 8.55 7.57
N SER A 174 12.26 7.56 8.47
CA SER A 174 11.15 6.62 8.64
C SER A 174 9.90 7.37 9.09
N TYR A 175 8.76 6.99 8.51
CA TYR A 175 7.46 7.52 8.88
C TYR A 175 6.57 6.50 9.59
N TYR A 176 6.85 5.20 9.43
CA TYR A 176 6.06 4.12 10.02
C TYR A 176 6.95 2.95 10.44
N SER A 177 6.65 2.37 11.61
CA SER A 177 7.28 1.12 12.07
C SER A 177 6.26 0.00 12.01
N ALA A 178 6.60 -1.09 11.35
CA ALA A 178 5.75 -2.27 11.19
C ALA A 178 6.42 -3.53 11.73
N SER A 179 5.64 -4.46 12.23
CA SER A 179 6.11 -5.79 12.60
C SER A 179 5.49 -6.85 11.69
N GLN A 180 6.29 -7.84 11.32
CA GLN A 180 5.80 -9.00 10.57
C GLN A 180 5.43 -10.12 11.52
N LYS A 181 4.28 -10.74 11.29
CA LYS A 181 3.77 -11.89 12.06
C LYS A 181 3.44 -13.06 11.15
N ILE A 182 3.42 -14.26 11.71
CA ILE A 182 2.98 -15.46 11.01
C ILE A 182 1.46 -15.54 11.04
N ILE A 183 0.84 -15.80 9.90
CA ILE A 183 -0.59 -16.12 9.79
C ILE A 183 -0.71 -17.57 9.34
N VAL A 184 -1.48 -18.36 10.08
CA VAL A 184 -1.75 -19.77 9.78
C VAL A 184 -3.25 -20.03 9.73
N LYS A 185 -3.67 -21.19 9.25
CA LYS A 185 -5.07 -21.63 9.38
C LYS A 185 -5.43 -21.76 10.84
N ALA A 186 -6.68 -21.43 11.20
CA ALA A 186 -7.12 -21.45 12.61
C ALA A 186 -7.03 -22.84 13.26
N ASP A 187 -7.13 -23.91 12.45
CA ASP A 187 -7.01 -25.31 12.86
C ASP A 187 -5.57 -25.87 12.85
N ASP A 188 -4.60 -25.07 12.44
CA ASP A 188 -3.18 -25.44 12.46
C ASP A 188 -2.65 -25.38 13.90
N THR A 189 -2.22 -26.51 14.43
CA THR A 189 -1.68 -26.65 15.81
C THR A 189 -0.16 -26.64 15.86
N THR A 190 0.54 -26.44 14.75
CA THR A 190 2.01 -26.50 14.66
C THR A 190 2.69 -25.49 15.60
N PHE A 191 1.99 -24.36 15.88
CA PHE A 191 2.51 -23.25 16.69
C PHE A 191 1.77 -23.11 18.04
N ASP A 192 0.97 -24.08 18.43
CA ASP A 192 0.32 -24.11 19.75
C ASP A 192 1.34 -24.69 20.74
N ALA A 193 1.99 -23.84 21.53
CA ALA A 193 2.94 -24.26 22.59
C ALA A 193 2.28 -24.22 23.96
#